data_3af77324c34ce655c5ecf570b22c9899
#
_entry.id   3af77324c34ce655c5ecf570b22c9899
#
_cell.length_a   1.000
_cell.length_b   1.000
_cell.length_c   1.000
_cell.angle_alpha   90.00
_cell.angle_beta   90.00
_cell.angle_gamma   90.00
#
_symmetry.space_group_name_H-M   'P 1'
#
loop_
_entity.id
_entity.type
_entity.pdbx_description
1 polymer ?
#
loop_
_entity_poly.entity_id
_entity_poly.type
_entity_poly.pdbx_seq_one_letter_code
_entity_poly.pdbx_strand_id
1 'polypeptide(L)'
;MTIGIIEDDTLLHQALKTALQNAGYQTVSAYTKQEALTTITGSESLLLIDIGLPDGNGLACYKKIREKAEIPAIFLTARDEETDMLTAFDTGADDYVVKPFSMKVLLKRIEAVIGRNNREKQLACGEIILFPDK
;
A
#
# COMPACT_ATOMS: atom_id res chain seq x y z
N MET A 1 5.94 3.18 12.10
CA MET A 1 5.17 3.36 10.85
C MET A 1 4.14 2.27 10.70
N THR A 2 2.98 2.62 10.27
CA THR A 2 1.85 1.69 10.16
C THR A 2 1.52 1.44 8.69
N ILE A 3 1.35 0.16 8.35
CA ILE A 3 0.98 -0.24 7.00
C ILE A 3 -0.39 -0.88 7.04
N GLY A 4 -1.28 -0.43 6.17
CA GLY A 4 -2.60 -1.03 6.02
C GLY A 4 -2.54 -2.17 5.03
N ILE A 5 -3.11 -3.32 5.40
CA ILE A 5 -3.16 -4.50 4.54
C ILE A 5 -4.61 -4.74 4.17
N ILE A 6 -4.92 -4.62 2.90
CA ILE A 6 -6.28 -4.83 2.40
C ILE A 6 -6.23 -6.02 1.45
N GLU A 7 -6.46 -7.21 1.98
CA GLU A 7 -6.28 -8.47 1.28
C GLU A 7 -7.25 -9.50 1.86
N ASP A 8 -8.04 -10.13 1.01
CA ASP A 8 -9.05 -11.09 1.46
C ASP A 8 -8.53 -12.52 1.61
N ASP A 9 -7.43 -12.87 0.96
CA ASP A 9 -6.82 -14.19 1.13
C ASP A 9 -6.19 -14.26 2.52
N THR A 10 -6.80 -15.08 3.40
CA THR A 10 -6.39 -15.09 4.80
C THR A 10 -4.96 -15.58 4.99
N LEU A 11 -4.52 -16.55 4.20
CA LEU A 11 -3.15 -17.06 4.32
C LEU A 11 -2.14 -16.00 3.88
N LEU A 12 -2.40 -15.36 2.76
CA LEU A 12 -1.51 -14.31 2.29
C LEU A 12 -1.52 -13.12 3.23
N HIS A 13 -2.71 -12.74 3.70
CA HIS A 13 -2.84 -11.64 4.65
C HIS A 13 -2.00 -11.89 5.89
N GLN A 14 -2.08 -13.09 6.44
CA GLN A 14 -1.32 -13.44 7.64
C GLN A 14 0.17 -13.42 7.36
N ALA A 15 0.59 -13.91 6.20
CA ALA A 15 2.00 -13.89 5.83
C ALA A 15 2.52 -12.47 5.69
N LEU A 16 1.73 -11.59 5.07
CA LEU A 16 2.09 -10.19 4.95
C LEU A 16 2.21 -9.53 6.31
N LYS A 17 1.23 -9.76 7.17
CA LYS A 17 1.22 -9.18 8.50
C LYS A 17 2.45 -9.60 9.28
N THR A 18 2.76 -10.90 9.27
CA THR A 18 3.92 -11.41 10.00
C THR A 18 5.21 -10.81 9.47
N ALA A 19 5.37 -10.76 8.15
CA ALA A 19 6.60 -10.22 7.55
C ALA A 19 6.78 -8.75 7.88
N LEU A 20 5.70 -7.98 7.84
CA LEU A 20 5.76 -6.55 8.12
C LEU A 20 6.07 -6.30 9.60
N GLN A 21 5.44 -7.05 10.49
CA GLN A 21 5.71 -6.89 11.91
C GLN A 21 7.14 -7.27 12.25
N ASN A 22 7.67 -8.33 11.63
CA ASN A 22 9.05 -8.71 11.82
C ASN A 22 10.02 -7.65 11.29
N ALA A 23 9.59 -6.88 10.32
CA ALA A 23 10.41 -5.80 9.77
C ALA A 23 10.28 -4.50 10.57
N GLY A 24 9.47 -4.49 11.63
CA GLY A 24 9.36 -3.33 12.51
C GLY A 24 8.15 -2.45 12.26
N TYR A 25 7.27 -2.82 11.35
CA TYR A 25 6.06 -2.03 11.06
C TYR A 25 4.90 -2.46 11.96
N GLN A 26 4.03 -1.52 12.26
CA GLN A 26 2.72 -1.83 12.80
C GLN A 26 1.77 -2.06 11.63
N THR A 27 0.72 -2.84 11.84
CA THR A 27 -0.20 -3.18 10.77
C THR A 27 -1.64 -2.92 11.16
N VAL A 28 -2.45 -2.55 10.16
CA VAL A 28 -3.90 -2.45 10.26
C VAL A 28 -4.45 -3.38 9.20
N SER A 29 -5.41 -4.21 9.56
CA SER A 29 -5.90 -5.27 8.68
C SER A 29 -7.33 -5.02 8.24
N ALA A 30 -7.58 -5.20 6.93
CA ALA A 30 -8.92 -5.21 6.37
C ALA A 30 -8.97 -6.33 5.34
N TYR A 31 -10.05 -7.11 5.34
CA TYR A 31 -10.19 -8.25 4.46
C TYR A 31 -11.18 -7.98 3.33
N THR A 32 -11.88 -6.85 3.37
CA THR A 32 -12.86 -6.46 2.37
C THR A 32 -12.75 -4.97 2.14
N LYS A 33 -13.36 -4.51 1.03
CA LYS A 33 -13.46 -3.08 0.75
C LYS A 33 -14.18 -2.35 1.87
N GLN A 34 -15.28 -2.93 2.35
CA GLN A 34 -16.08 -2.32 3.40
C GLN A 34 -15.26 -2.13 4.67
N GLU A 35 -14.51 -3.16 5.06
CA GLU A 35 -13.64 -3.05 6.23
C GLU A 35 -12.57 -1.98 6.04
N ALA A 36 -12.01 -1.91 4.84
CA ALA A 36 -10.97 -0.92 4.58
C ALA A 36 -11.49 0.49 4.77
N LEU A 37 -12.69 0.76 4.28
CA LEU A 37 -13.26 2.10 4.35
C LEU A 37 -13.56 2.53 5.79
N THR A 38 -13.74 1.60 6.71
CA THR A 38 -14.00 1.91 8.10
C THR A 38 -12.75 1.80 8.99
N THR A 39 -11.76 1.01 8.57
CA THR A 39 -10.60 0.71 9.40
C THR A 39 -9.42 1.63 9.12
N ILE A 40 -9.23 2.01 7.85
CA ILE A 40 -8.11 2.88 7.47
C ILE A 40 -8.38 4.27 8.01
N THR A 41 -7.43 4.79 8.79
CA THR A 41 -7.62 6.05 9.50
C THR A 41 -7.16 7.28 8.72
N GLY A 42 -6.28 7.08 7.76
CA GLY A 42 -5.66 8.19 7.03
C GLY A 42 -4.25 8.49 7.48
N SER A 43 -3.82 7.91 8.59
CA SER A 43 -2.49 8.13 9.14
C SER A 43 -1.51 7.02 8.80
N GLU A 44 -1.93 6.02 8.06
CA GLU A 44 -1.06 4.94 7.63
C GLU A 44 0.02 5.47 6.69
N SER A 45 1.21 4.87 6.75
CA SER A 45 2.32 5.28 5.91
C SER A 45 2.25 4.69 4.51
N LEU A 46 1.54 3.58 4.35
CA LEU A 46 1.43 2.89 3.07
C LEU A 46 0.29 1.88 3.16
N LEU A 47 -0.34 1.63 2.02
CA LEU A 47 -1.37 0.60 1.91
C LEU A 47 -0.92 -0.47 0.93
N LEU A 48 -1.12 -1.73 1.30
CA LEU A 48 -1.02 -2.86 0.38
C LEU A 48 -2.45 -3.26 0.06
N ILE A 49 -2.82 -3.19 -1.20
CA ILE A 49 -4.22 -3.39 -1.61
C ILE A 49 -4.30 -4.44 -2.70
N ASP A 50 -5.05 -5.50 -2.44
CA ASP A 50 -5.38 -6.48 -3.46
C ASP A 50 -6.42 -5.88 -4.40
N ILE A 51 -6.19 -5.98 -5.70
CA ILE A 51 -7.14 -5.46 -6.68
C ILE A 51 -8.43 -6.28 -6.68
N GLY A 52 -8.33 -7.60 -6.49
CA GLY A 52 -9.49 -8.48 -6.56
C GLY A 52 -10.17 -8.72 -5.22
N LEU A 53 -10.74 -7.69 -4.62
CA LEU A 53 -11.45 -7.85 -3.35
C LEU A 53 -12.83 -8.47 -3.55
N PRO A 54 -13.35 -9.18 -2.54
CA PRO A 54 -14.61 -9.90 -2.70
C PRO A 54 -15.84 -9.01 -2.89
N ASP A 55 -15.83 -7.81 -2.30
CA ASP A 55 -16.98 -6.90 -2.35
C ASP A 55 -16.70 -5.66 -3.20
N GLY A 56 -15.69 -5.72 -4.05
CA GLY A 56 -15.41 -4.61 -4.93
C GLY A 56 -13.99 -4.66 -5.47
N ASN A 57 -13.66 -3.66 -6.26
CA ASN A 57 -12.35 -3.56 -6.87
C ASN A 57 -11.42 -2.75 -5.97
N GLY A 58 -10.20 -3.25 -5.75
CA GLY A 58 -9.23 -2.56 -4.92
C GLY A 58 -8.87 -1.17 -5.45
N LEU A 59 -8.93 -0.98 -6.76
CA LEU A 59 -8.69 0.35 -7.34
C LEU A 59 -9.76 1.34 -6.92
N ALA A 60 -11.03 0.91 -6.95
CA ALA A 60 -12.13 1.75 -6.51
C ALA A 60 -12.04 2.03 -5.01
N CYS A 61 -11.60 1.05 -4.25
CA CYS A 61 -11.40 1.22 -2.81
C CYS A 61 -10.35 2.29 -2.55
N TYR A 62 -9.24 2.25 -3.26
CA TYR A 62 -8.17 3.22 -3.09
C TYR A 62 -8.61 4.62 -3.48
N LYS A 63 -9.40 4.75 -4.55
CA LYS A 63 -9.92 6.05 -4.94
C LYS A 63 -10.74 6.68 -3.82
N LYS A 64 -11.57 5.88 -3.17
CA LYS A 64 -12.36 6.38 -2.05
C LYS A 64 -11.51 6.80 -0.87
N ILE A 65 -10.47 6.04 -0.58
CA ILE A 65 -9.56 6.38 0.50
C ILE A 65 -8.85 7.69 0.19
N ARG A 66 -8.45 7.89 -1.06
CA ARG A 66 -7.74 9.10 -1.46
C ARG A 66 -8.60 10.36 -1.37
N GLU A 67 -9.89 10.22 -1.37
CA GLU A 67 -10.77 11.38 -1.16
C GLU A 67 -10.57 11.98 0.23
N LYS A 68 -10.11 11.18 1.18
CA LYS A 68 -9.95 11.60 2.56
C LYS A 68 -8.50 11.78 2.99
N ALA A 69 -7.57 11.07 2.37
CA ALA A 69 -6.18 11.11 2.79
C ALA A 69 -5.26 10.68 1.65
N GLU A 70 -4.09 11.28 1.60
CA GLU A 70 -3.07 10.88 0.63
C GLU A 70 -2.14 9.87 1.27
N ILE A 71 -2.38 8.59 0.97
CA ILE A 71 -1.55 7.51 1.46
C ILE A 71 -0.99 6.77 0.25
N PRO A 72 0.33 6.57 0.18
CA PRO A 72 0.89 5.81 -0.94
C PRO A 72 0.40 4.37 -0.91
N ALA A 73 0.30 3.75 -2.08
CA ALA A 73 -0.23 2.40 -2.19
C ALA A 73 0.60 1.56 -3.14
N ILE A 74 0.75 0.29 -2.77
CA ILE A 74 1.29 -0.75 -3.64
C ILE A 74 0.15 -1.72 -3.87
N PHE A 75 -0.23 -1.93 -5.13
CA PHE A 75 -1.28 -2.88 -5.46
C PHE A 75 -0.74 -4.28 -5.63
N LEU A 76 -1.50 -5.25 -5.14
CA LEU A 76 -1.22 -6.66 -5.35
C LEU A 76 -2.20 -7.16 -6.40
N THR A 77 -1.70 -7.80 -7.44
CA THR A 77 -2.55 -8.15 -8.58
C THR A 77 -2.18 -9.51 -9.14
N ALA A 78 -3.16 -10.20 -9.72
CA ALA A 78 -2.91 -11.44 -10.41
C ALA A 78 -2.23 -11.17 -11.74
N ARG A 79 -1.55 -12.18 -12.26
CA ARG A 79 -0.71 -12.04 -13.45
C ARG A 79 -1.49 -11.62 -14.70
N ASP A 80 -2.76 -12.01 -14.76
CA ASP A 80 -3.58 -11.78 -15.94
C ASP A 80 -4.45 -10.51 -15.86
N GLU A 81 -4.12 -9.61 -14.94
CA GLU A 81 -4.92 -8.38 -14.75
C GLU A 81 -4.16 -7.16 -15.27
N GLU A 82 -3.66 -7.25 -16.49
CA GLU A 82 -2.85 -6.18 -17.07
C GLU A 82 -3.64 -4.87 -17.20
N THR A 83 -4.90 -4.95 -17.58
CA THR A 83 -5.74 -3.76 -17.71
C THR A 83 -5.87 -3.05 -16.36
N ASP A 84 -5.99 -3.82 -15.28
CA ASP A 84 -6.08 -3.25 -13.95
C ASP A 84 -4.78 -2.57 -13.54
N MET A 85 -3.64 -3.11 -13.99
CA MET A 85 -2.35 -2.50 -13.71
C MET A 85 -2.23 -1.11 -14.33
N LEU A 86 -2.69 -0.97 -15.57
CA LEU A 86 -2.68 0.31 -16.24
C LEU A 86 -3.57 1.31 -15.50
N THR A 87 -4.76 0.86 -15.10
CA THR A 87 -5.67 1.69 -14.34
C THR A 87 -5.07 2.08 -12.98
N ALA A 88 -4.32 1.16 -12.36
CA ALA A 88 -3.70 1.43 -11.08
C ALA A 88 -2.73 2.62 -11.17
N PHE A 89 -1.91 2.69 -12.22
CA PHE A 89 -1.04 3.83 -12.40
C PHE A 89 -1.83 5.12 -12.59
N ASP A 90 -2.92 5.05 -13.33
CA ASP A 90 -3.76 6.22 -13.55
C ASP A 90 -4.42 6.70 -12.27
N THR A 91 -4.65 5.83 -11.30
CA THR A 91 -5.23 6.23 -10.01
C THR A 91 -4.19 6.75 -9.03
N GLY A 92 -2.91 6.75 -9.42
CA GLY A 92 -1.86 7.31 -8.59
C GLY A 92 -1.15 6.31 -7.71
N ALA A 93 -1.19 5.02 -8.08
CA ALA A 93 -0.45 4.00 -7.34
C ALA A 93 1.04 4.26 -7.43
N ASP A 94 1.76 4.00 -6.35
CA ASP A 94 3.20 4.17 -6.31
C ASP A 94 3.94 2.97 -6.88
N ASP A 95 3.32 1.80 -6.81
CA ASP A 95 3.91 0.58 -7.36
C ASP A 95 2.83 -0.47 -7.43
N TYR A 96 3.12 -1.57 -8.10
CA TYR A 96 2.27 -2.75 -8.07
C TYR A 96 3.15 -3.98 -8.13
N VAL A 97 2.64 -5.09 -7.58
CA VAL A 97 3.39 -6.33 -7.49
C VAL A 97 2.49 -7.46 -7.95
N VAL A 98 2.99 -8.28 -8.87
CA VAL A 98 2.22 -9.38 -9.47
C VAL A 98 2.37 -10.63 -8.60
N LYS A 99 1.25 -11.29 -8.32
CA LYS A 99 1.24 -12.55 -7.58
C LYS A 99 1.59 -13.70 -8.51
N PRO A 100 2.35 -14.66 -8.06
CA PRO A 100 3.03 -14.76 -6.78
C PRO A 100 4.29 -13.88 -6.76
N PHE A 101 4.64 -13.38 -5.59
CA PHE A 101 5.79 -12.50 -5.46
C PHE A 101 6.70 -12.96 -4.33
N SER A 102 7.92 -12.42 -4.34
CA SER A 102 8.87 -12.66 -3.27
C SER A 102 8.60 -11.68 -2.14
N MET A 103 8.49 -12.18 -0.92
CA MET A 103 8.28 -11.31 0.23
C MET A 103 9.46 -10.37 0.43
N LYS A 104 10.68 -10.85 0.17
CA LYS A 104 11.87 -10.00 0.29
C LYS A 104 11.82 -8.83 -0.70
N VAL A 105 11.39 -9.10 -1.92
CA VAL A 105 11.28 -8.05 -2.94
C VAL A 105 10.20 -7.07 -2.53
N LEU A 106 9.07 -7.55 -2.03
CA LEU A 106 7.99 -6.68 -1.60
C LEU A 106 8.46 -5.75 -0.47
N LEU A 107 9.18 -6.28 0.51
CA LEU A 107 9.68 -5.46 1.60
C LEU A 107 10.61 -4.36 1.10
N LYS A 108 11.44 -4.64 0.11
CA LYS A 108 12.31 -3.63 -0.47
C LYS A 108 11.52 -2.56 -1.22
N ARG A 109 10.47 -2.96 -1.92
CA ARG A 109 9.61 -1.98 -2.60
C ARG A 109 8.89 -1.09 -1.60
N ILE A 110 8.44 -1.67 -0.48
CA ILE A 110 7.81 -0.89 0.58
C ILE A 110 8.77 0.15 1.13
N GLU A 111 10.00 -0.25 1.43
CA GLU A 111 11.01 0.69 1.91
C GLU A 111 11.23 1.83 0.92
N ALA A 112 11.30 1.51 -0.36
CA ALA A 112 11.54 2.50 -1.40
C ALA A 112 10.39 3.50 -1.50
N VAL A 113 9.16 3.00 -1.46
CA VAL A 113 7.98 3.88 -1.56
C VAL A 113 7.89 4.79 -0.34
N ILE A 114 8.05 4.23 0.85
CA ILE A 114 7.96 5.02 2.08
C ILE A 114 9.08 6.07 2.11
N GLY A 115 10.30 5.68 1.74
CA GLY A 115 11.42 6.61 1.72
C GLY A 115 11.23 7.76 0.75
N ARG A 116 10.77 7.44 -0.46
CA ARG A 116 10.52 8.47 -1.47
C ARG A 116 9.40 9.42 -1.04
N ASN A 117 8.33 8.87 -0.49
CA ASN A 117 7.20 9.67 -0.06
C ASN A 117 7.57 10.61 1.10
N ASN A 118 8.39 10.13 2.02
CA ASN A 118 8.85 10.96 3.13
C ASN A 118 9.70 12.12 2.64
N ARG A 119 10.58 11.87 1.67
CA ARG A 119 11.40 12.94 1.10
C ARG A 119 10.55 14.00 0.40
N GLU A 120 9.54 13.56 -0.35
CA GLU A 120 8.65 14.48 -1.01
C GLU A 120 7.88 15.34 -0.03
N LYS A 121 7.43 14.76 1.08
CA LYS A 121 6.72 15.50 2.10
C LYS A 121 7.61 16.56 2.75
N GLN A 122 8.84 16.22 3.00
CA GLN A 122 9.77 17.18 3.60
C GLN A 122 10.03 18.36 2.68
N LEU A 123 10.19 18.10 1.39
CA LEU A 123 10.37 19.16 0.41
C LEU A 123 9.13 20.03 0.29
N ALA A 124 7.95 19.40 0.31
CA ALA A 124 6.70 20.14 0.20
C ALA A 124 6.47 21.04 1.39
N CYS A 125 6.97 20.69 2.56
CA CYS A 125 6.87 21.52 3.75
C CYS A 125 7.91 22.62 3.80
N GLY A 126 8.77 22.72 2.79
CA GLY A 126 9.79 23.75 2.73
C GLY A 126 10.95 23.51 3.63
N GLU A 127 11.07 22.33 4.19
CA GLU A 127 12.21 22.01 5.03
C GLU A 127 13.43 21.76 4.17
N ILE A 128 14.54 22.31 4.60
CA ILE A 128 15.79 22.10 3.91
C ILE A 128 16.49 20.91 4.52
N ILE A 129 16.76 19.93 3.69
CA ILE A 129 17.45 18.73 4.14
C ILE A 129 18.92 18.90 3.81
N LEU A 130 19.68 19.32 4.81
CA LEU A 130 21.11 19.54 4.62
C LEU A 130 21.88 18.24 4.50
N PHE A 131 21.33 17.18 5.12
CA PHE A 131 21.95 15.86 5.09
C PHE A 131 20.90 14.90 4.64
N PRO A 132 20.90 14.68 3.35
CA PRO A 132 19.90 13.78 2.86
C PRO A 132 20.12 12.48 3.52
N ASP A 133 19.63 12.09 4.14
CA ASP A 133 19.70 11.18 4.69
C ASP A 133 20.15 10.38 5.02
N LYS A 134 20.14 10.37 5.13
CA LYS A 134 20.77 9.50 5.55
C LYS A 134 20.05 8.50 5.64
#